data_4eb63cf80279acfca4c9d3b7a8918ea2
#
_entry.id   4eb63cf80279acfca4c9d3b7a8918ea2
#
_cell.length_a   1.000
_cell.length_b   1.000
_cell.length_c   1.000
_cell.angle_alpha   90.00
_cell.angle_beta   90.00
_cell.angle_gamma   90.00
#
_symmetry.space_group_name_H-M   'P 1'
#
loop_
_entity.id
_entity.type
_entity.pdbx_description
1 polymer ?
#
loop_
_entity_poly.entity_id
_entity_poly.type
_entity_poly.pdbx_seq_one_letter_code
_entity_poly.pdbx_strand_id
1 'polypeptide(L)'
;LILSAAGKPIYTRHGDSGLVSSYVGIIQTIISFYQDADDTLRGFNAGDTKIVILSKMPLYLVAISRLSESESHLRLQLDALYMQILSTLTLPALNHLFSIRPSTDLKRPLQGTETLLSSLADSFTKGSPTTLLSALECLKLRKAHRQVINNILLKNRAENLLYGLVAAGGRLVSVVRPKKHSLHPGDLQLLFNMIFEADGVKAGGGESWIPVCLPGFNSSGYLYMYVSFIDLNDESGGVITDDDTPKDESVAIVLISADKESFFQLQEMRNKLVEVCTCTMHLYYESLD
;
A
#
# COMPACT_ATOMS: atom_id res chain seq x y z
N LEU A 1 8.13 6.79 14.32
CA LEU A 1 9.54 6.45 14.40
C LEU A 1 9.71 4.93 14.24
N ILE A 2 10.64 4.50 13.38
CA ILE A 2 10.99 3.09 13.20
C ILE A 2 12.47 2.92 13.51
N LEU A 3 12.78 1.94 14.35
CA LEU A 3 14.11 1.63 14.84
C LEU A 3 14.50 0.18 14.53
N SER A 4 15.77 -0.08 14.31
CA SER A 4 16.30 -1.44 14.37
C SER A 4 16.38 -1.93 15.82
N ALA A 5 16.49 -3.24 16.01
CA ALA A 5 16.73 -3.83 17.33
C ALA A 5 18.01 -3.30 18.00
N ALA A 6 19.02 -2.85 17.22
CA ALA A 6 20.23 -2.19 17.69
C ALA A 6 20.05 -0.68 17.98
N GLY A 7 18.83 -0.15 17.96
CA GLY A 7 18.55 1.26 18.25
C GLY A 7 18.86 2.26 17.12
N LYS A 8 19.13 1.78 15.92
CA LYS A 8 19.40 2.67 14.80
C LYS A 8 18.09 3.19 14.20
N PRO A 9 17.89 4.53 14.05
CA PRO A 9 16.68 5.05 13.42
C PRO A 9 16.69 4.75 11.92
N ILE A 10 15.58 4.21 11.43
CA ILE A 10 15.36 3.84 10.03
C ILE A 10 14.46 4.88 9.36
N TYR A 11 13.36 5.24 10.01
CA TYR A 11 12.39 6.19 9.48
C TYR A 11 11.79 7.03 10.62
N THR A 12 11.58 8.31 10.35
CA THR A 12 10.82 9.22 11.21
C THR A 12 9.92 10.10 10.37
N ARG A 13 8.67 10.26 10.79
CA ARG A 13 7.72 11.14 10.06
C ARG A 13 7.92 12.60 10.41
N HIS A 14 8.16 12.90 11.69
CA HIS A 14 8.30 14.24 12.22
C HIS A 14 9.44 14.29 13.26
N GLY A 15 9.95 15.48 13.50
CA GLY A 15 10.97 15.74 14.49
C GLY A 15 12.33 16.06 13.88
N ASP A 16 13.05 16.97 14.53
CA ASP A 16 14.44 17.24 14.20
C ASP A 16 15.36 16.10 14.68
N SER A 17 16.58 16.07 14.17
CA SER A 17 17.55 15.02 14.50
C SER A 17 17.90 14.96 16.00
N GLY A 18 17.88 16.09 16.69
CA GLY A 18 18.17 16.16 18.13
C GLY A 18 17.07 15.54 18.98
N LEU A 19 15.82 15.90 18.70
CA LEU A 19 14.64 15.32 19.37
C LEU A 19 14.54 13.82 19.09
N VAL A 20 14.71 13.39 17.83
CA VAL A 20 14.68 11.98 17.46
C VAL A 20 15.74 11.19 18.22
N SER A 21 16.98 11.68 18.30
CA SER A 21 18.06 11.01 19.01
C SER A 21 17.77 10.89 20.51
N SER A 22 17.17 11.91 21.12
CA SER A 22 16.76 11.87 22.53
C SER A 22 15.68 10.82 22.79
N TYR A 23 14.64 10.77 21.95
CA TYR A 23 13.60 9.76 22.05
C TYR A 23 14.14 8.34 21.82
N VAL A 24 15.03 8.15 20.87
CA VAL A 24 15.67 6.86 20.60
C VAL A 24 16.40 6.35 21.85
N GLY A 25 17.19 7.19 22.47
CA GLY A 25 17.94 6.81 23.70
C GLY A 25 17.01 6.40 24.85
N ILE A 26 15.96 7.19 25.11
CA ILE A 26 14.98 6.90 26.17
C ILE A 26 14.23 5.59 25.89
N ILE A 27 13.68 5.44 24.68
CA ILE A 27 12.89 4.28 24.27
C ILE A 27 13.75 3.01 24.34
N GLN A 28 14.99 3.07 23.82
CA GLN A 28 15.91 1.93 23.84
C GLN A 28 16.21 1.49 25.28
N THR A 29 16.48 2.44 26.17
CA THR A 29 16.75 2.15 27.58
C THR A 29 15.55 1.48 28.23
N ILE A 30 14.34 2.00 28.03
CA ILE A 30 13.13 1.41 28.61
C ILE A 30 12.87 0.02 28.05
N ILE A 31 13.00 -0.17 26.73
CA ILE A 31 12.84 -1.49 26.10
C ILE A 31 13.82 -2.51 26.71
N SER A 32 15.08 -2.13 26.90
CA SER A 32 16.09 -3.02 27.50
C SER A 32 15.69 -3.50 28.90
N PHE A 33 15.16 -2.63 29.74
CA PHE A 33 14.69 -3.03 31.08
C PHE A 33 13.58 -4.09 31.04
N TYR A 34 12.64 -3.95 30.07
CA TYR A 34 11.57 -4.93 29.93
C TYR A 34 12.07 -6.24 29.33
N GLN A 35 13.02 -6.19 28.40
CA GLN A 35 13.66 -7.41 27.86
C GLN A 35 14.41 -8.20 28.92
N ASP A 36 15.11 -7.52 29.82
CA ASP A 36 15.81 -8.15 30.93
C ASP A 36 14.83 -8.81 31.92
N ALA A 37 13.61 -8.31 32.01
CA ALA A 37 12.51 -8.86 32.80
C ALA A 37 11.67 -9.93 32.07
N ASP A 38 12.09 -10.35 30.86
CA ASP A 38 11.36 -11.30 30.00
C ASP A 38 9.91 -10.85 29.66
N ASP A 39 9.69 -9.53 29.59
CA ASP A 39 8.41 -8.90 29.27
C ASP A 39 8.51 -8.01 28.03
N THR A 40 7.39 -7.71 27.41
CA THR A 40 7.32 -6.86 26.22
C THR A 40 6.63 -5.54 26.52
N LEU A 41 7.39 -4.45 26.39
CA LEU A 41 6.82 -3.11 26.52
C LEU A 41 5.85 -2.82 25.37
N ARG A 42 4.59 -2.54 25.72
CA ARG A 42 3.54 -2.21 24.73
C ARG A 42 3.35 -0.72 24.57
N GLY A 43 3.59 0.05 25.61
CA GLY A 43 3.46 1.50 25.62
C GLY A 43 3.40 2.06 27.03
N PHE A 44 3.52 3.37 27.13
CA PHE A 44 3.42 4.10 28.40
C PHE A 44 3.02 5.56 28.12
N ASN A 45 2.56 6.24 29.16
CA ASN A 45 2.27 7.67 29.12
C ASN A 45 3.33 8.45 29.88
N ALA A 46 3.81 9.54 29.29
CA ALA A 46 4.73 10.47 29.89
C ALA A 46 4.06 11.87 29.90
N GLY A 47 3.36 12.18 31.01
CA GLY A 47 2.48 13.35 31.06
C GLY A 47 1.38 13.24 30.01
N ASP A 48 1.26 14.25 29.18
CA ASP A 48 0.27 14.32 28.08
C ASP A 48 0.70 13.56 26.81
N THR A 49 1.91 12.99 26.82
CA THR A 49 2.46 12.28 25.68
C THR A 49 2.23 10.79 25.82
N LYS A 50 1.52 10.21 24.87
CA LYS A 50 1.31 8.76 24.76
C LYS A 50 2.39 8.16 23.86
N ILE A 51 3.06 7.13 24.33
CA ILE A 51 4.08 6.38 23.59
C ILE A 51 3.60 4.96 23.44
N VAL A 52 3.46 4.49 22.22
CA VAL A 52 3.02 3.12 21.89
C VAL A 52 4.14 2.45 21.11
N ILE A 53 4.48 1.23 21.52
CA ILE A 53 5.57 0.45 20.95
C ILE A 53 5.01 -0.85 20.38
N LEU A 54 5.35 -1.12 19.13
CA LEU A 54 5.08 -2.37 18.44
C LEU A 54 6.42 -3.07 18.15
N SER A 55 6.66 -4.18 18.85
CA SER A 55 7.84 -5.01 18.64
C SER A 55 7.56 -6.03 17.53
N LYS A 56 8.28 -5.91 16.44
CA LYS A 56 8.27 -6.83 15.29
C LYS A 56 9.73 -7.14 14.93
N MET A 57 10.37 -7.96 15.74
CA MET A 57 11.78 -8.27 15.52
C MET A 57 12.08 -8.55 14.04
N PRO A 58 13.13 -7.92 13.47
CA PRO A 58 14.20 -7.14 14.10
C PRO A 58 13.94 -5.63 14.21
N LEU A 59 12.67 -5.18 14.15
CA LEU A 59 12.27 -3.77 14.16
C LEU A 59 11.45 -3.44 15.42
N TYR A 60 11.61 -2.20 15.87
CA TYR A 60 10.71 -1.53 16.81
C TYR A 60 10.03 -0.36 16.11
N LEU A 61 8.71 -0.38 16.10
CA LEU A 61 7.91 0.72 15.60
C LEU A 61 7.32 1.48 16.79
N VAL A 62 7.49 2.79 16.80
CA VAL A 62 7.13 3.65 17.93
C VAL A 62 6.27 4.80 17.45
N ALA A 63 5.08 4.93 18.01
CA ALA A 63 4.23 6.10 17.88
C ALA A 63 4.36 6.97 19.12
N ILE A 64 4.56 8.26 18.92
CA ILE A 64 4.63 9.29 19.96
C ILE A 64 3.57 10.32 19.61
N SER A 65 2.51 10.40 20.40
CA SER A 65 1.38 11.29 20.16
C SER A 65 0.98 12.10 21.38
N ARG A 66 0.58 13.35 21.14
CA ARG A 66 -0.08 14.21 22.12
C ARG A 66 -1.56 14.40 21.79
N LEU A 67 -2.04 13.75 20.76
CA LEU A 67 -3.44 13.74 20.37
C LEU A 67 -4.23 12.75 21.24
N SER A 68 -5.54 12.90 21.27
CA SER A 68 -6.43 12.03 22.05
C SER A 68 -6.72 10.68 21.36
N GLU A 69 -5.79 10.19 20.53
CA GLU A 69 -5.91 8.92 19.82
C GLU A 69 -5.90 7.74 20.80
N SER A 70 -6.65 6.70 20.44
CA SER A 70 -6.62 5.45 21.21
C SER A 70 -5.33 4.68 20.97
N GLU A 71 -4.88 3.91 21.96
CA GLU A 71 -3.72 3.03 21.80
C GLU A 71 -3.92 2.03 20.65
N SER A 72 -5.14 1.51 20.52
CA SER A 72 -5.48 0.58 19.43
C SER A 72 -5.33 1.22 18.05
N HIS A 73 -5.69 2.49 17.88
CA HIS A 73 -5.52 3.21 16.63
C HIS A 73 -4.04 3.41 16.29
N LEU A 74 -3.24 3.83 17.27
CA LEU A 74 -1.79 3.97 17.09
C LEU A 74 -1.12 2.63 16.77
N ARG A 75 -1.58 1.52 17.37
CA ARG A 75 -1.09 0.17 17.02
C ARG A 75 -1.43 -0.23 15.59
N LEU A 76 -2.66 0.05 15.13
CA LEU A 76 -3.06 -0.20 13.74
C LEU A 76 -2.20 0.59 12.76
N GLN A 77 -1.90 1.87 13.05
CA GLN A 77 -0.99 2.69 12.26
C GLN A 77 0.41 2.07 12.19
N LEU A 78 0.98 1.65 13.33
CA LEU A 78 2.30 1.02 13.36
C LEU A 78 2.33 -0.31 12.62
N ASP A 79 1.28 -1.13 12.75
CA ASP A 79 1.19 -2.40 12.03
C ASP A 79 1.07 -2.17 10.51
N ALA A 80 0.29 -1.18 10.07
CA ALA A 80 0.20 -0.79 8.66
C ALA A 80 1.55 -0.33 8.10
N LEU A 81 2.33 0.46 8.85
CA LEU A 81 3.68 0.86 8.46
C LEU A 81 4.64 -0.34 8.37
N TYR A 82 4.53 -1.29 9.28
CA TYR A 82 5.29 -2.53 9.22
C TYR A 82 4.94 -3.35 7.98
N MET A 83 3.66 -3.49 7.67
CA MET A 83 3.20 -4.18 6.46
C MET A 83 3.69 -3.47 5.19
N GLN A 84 3.77 -2.13 5.18
CA GLN A 84 4.34 -1.36 4.06
C GLN A 84 5.83 -1.65 3.87
N ILE A 85 6.61 -1.81 4.93
CA ILE A 85 8.01 -2.24 4.84
C ILE A 85 8.10 -3.66 4.25
N LEU A 86 7.26 -4.58 4.72
CA LEU A 86 7.24 -5.95 4.20
C LEU A 86 6.79 -6.03 2.75
N SER A 87 5.91 -5.12 2.30
CA SER A 87 5.49 -5.09 0.89
C SER A 87 6.64 -4.78 -0.06
N THR A 88 7.66 -4.06 0.43
CA THR A 88 8.86 -3.73 -0.32
C THR A 88 9.96 -4.78 -0.16
N LEU A 89 10.17 -5.31 1.06
CA LEU A 89 11.35 -6.11 1.40
C LEU A 89 11.08 -7.59 1.64
N THR A 90 9.90 -8.07 1.73
CA THR A 90 9.53 -9.41 2.24
C THR A 90 10.10 -9.74 3.62
N LEU A 91 9.44 -10.63 4.38
CA LEU A 91 9.90 -11.01 5.71
C LEU A 91 11.24 -11.79 5.71
N PRO A 92 11.48 -12.76 4.80
CA PRO A 92 12.77 -13.45 4.73
C PRO A 92 13.93 -12.53 4.38
N ALA A 93 13.74 -11.58 3.44
CA ALA A 93 14.78 -10.63 3.07
C ALA A 93 15.12 -9.70 4.24
N LEU A 94 14.10 -9.20 4.96
CA LEU A 94 14.29 -8.39 6.16
C LEU A 94 15.11 -9.15 7.22
N ASN A 95 14.71 -10.37 7.55
CA ASN A 95 15.41 -11.20 8.54
C ASN A 95 16.84 -11.52 8.10
N HIS A 96 17.06 -11.80 6.83
CA HIS A 96 18.39 -12.07 6.29
C HIS A 96 19.32 -10.86 6.41
N LEU A 97 18.84 -9.66 6.07
CA LEU A 97 19.62 -8.42 6.22
C LEU A 97 20.10 -8.21 7.66
N PHE A 98 19.23 -8.43 8.64
CA PHE A 98 19.57 -8.24 10.05
C PHE A 98 20.35 -9.42 10.66
N SER A 99 20.27 -10.62 10.09
CA SER A 99 21.12 -11.75 10.52
C SER A 99 22.57 -11.54 10.13
N ILE A 100 22.83 -10.89 8.97
CA ILE A 100 24.19 -10.55 8.54
C ILE A 100 24.76 -9.41 9.39
N ARG A 101 23.97 -8.38 9.63
CA ARG A 101 24.40 -7.20 10.39
C ARG A 101 23.24 -6.65 11.22
N PRO A 102 23.23 -6.84 12.55
CA PRO A 102 22.16 -6.34 13.43
C PRO A 102 21.95 -4.82 13.38
N SER A 103 22.99 -4.06 13.05
CA SER A 103 22.94 -2.60 12.89
C SER A 103 22.73 -2.14 11.45
N THR A 104 22.13 -2.99 10.60
CA THR A 104 21.86 -2.66 9.20
C THR A 104 21.04 -1.39 9.06
N ASP A 105 21.46 -0.55 8.11
CA ASP A 105 20.74 0.63 7.70
C ASP A 105 19.78 0.27 6.56
N LEU A 106 18.48 0.32 6.81
CA LEU A 106 17.47 0.05 5.78
C LEU A 106 17.23 1.24 4.84
N LYS A 107 17.95 2.36 4.97
CA LYS A 107 17.75 3.53 4.10
C LYS A 107 17.91 3.21 2.63
N ARG A 108 18.92 2.41 2.26
CA ARG A 108 19.11 2.00 0.86
C ARG A 108 18.01 1.08 0.35
N PRO A 109 17.68 -0.04 1.03
CA PRO A 109 16.58 -0.93 0.62
C PRO A 109 15.20 -0.25 0.57
N LEU A 110 14.98 0.78 1.40
CA LEU A 110 13.72 1.54 1.47
C LEU A 110 13.78 2.87 0.70
N GLN A 111 14.86 3.14 -0.02
CA GLN A 111 14.99 4.37 -0.80
C GLN A 111 13.83 4.50 -1.81
N GLY A 112 13.17 5.66 -1.80
CA GLY A 112 11.98 5.91 -2.62
C GLY A 112 10.66 5.42 -2.03
N THR A 113 10.67 4.77 -0.85
CA THR A 113 9.45 4.37 -0.15
C THR A 113 9.08 5.27 1.02
N GLU A 114 9.89 6.29 1.32
CA GLU A 114 9.64 7.25 2.40
C GLU A 114 8.34 8.02 2.18
N THR A 115 8.01 8.34 0.93
CA THR A 115 6.74 8.98 0.55
C THR A 115 5.55 8.09 0.90
N LEU A 116 5.64 6.79 0.61
CA LEU A 116 4.59 5.81 0.93
C LEU A 116 4.38 5.65 2.44
N LEU A 117 5.47 5.58 3.22
CA LEU A 117 5.39 5.51 4.67
C LEU A 117 4.79 6.81 5.25
N SER A 118 5.16 7.95 4.68
CA SER A 118 4.67 9.25 5.11
C SER A 118 3.20 9.46 4.79
N SER A 119 2.77 9.13 3.57
CA SER A 119 1.37 9.20 3.14
C SER A 119 0.48 8.29 3.99
N LEU A 120 0.93 7.06 4.24
CA LEU A 120 0.21 6.11 5.09
C LEU A 120 0.09 6.62 6.53
N ALA A 121 1.17 7.15 7.12
CA ALA A 121 1.14 7.74 8.47
C ALA A 121 0.19 8.94 8.54
N ASP A 122 0.20 9.80 7.53
CA ASP A 122 -0.67 10.98 7.47
C ASP A 122 -2.15 10.60 7.31
N SER A 123 -2.46 9.58 6.52
CA SER A 123 -3.84 9.11 6.34
C SER A 123 -4.44 8.56 7.64
N PHE A 124 -3.64 7.89 8.47
CA PHE A 124 -4.05 7.49 9.82
C PHE A 124 -4.25 8.69 10.75
N THR A 125 -3.33 9.64 10.74
CA THR A 125 -3.42 10.85 11.58
C THR A 125 -4.61 11.72 11.19
N LYS A 126 -4.89 11.85 9.90
CA LYS A 126 -6.08 12.57 9.40
C LYS A 126 -7.39 11.83 9.69
N GLY A 127 -7.32 10.55 10.00
CA GLY A 127 -8.49 9.73 10.32
C GLY A 127 -9.38 9.47 9.11
N SER A 128 -8.79 9.09 7.97
CA SER A 128 -9.57 8.74 6.78
C SER A 128 -10.52 7.56 7.05
N PRO A 129 -11.73 7.53 6.42
CA PRO A 129 -12.66 6.41 6.61
C PRO A 129 -12.04 5.05 6.30
N THR A 130 -11.17 4.98 5.31
CA THR A 130 -10.46 3.76 4.91
C THR A 130 -9.55 3.24 6.04
N THR A 131 -8.82 4.13 6.70
CA THR A 131 -7.92 3.74 7.80
C THR A 131 -8.70 3.39 9.08
N LEU A 132 -9.75 4.16 9.40
CA LEU A 132 -10.56 3.92 10.59
C LEU A 132 -11.36 2.61 10.51
N LEU A 133 -11.87 2.28 9.34
CA LEU A 133 -12.68 1.07 9.10
C LEU A 133 -11.85 -0.13 8.65
N SER A 134 -10.56 0.05 8.39
CA SER A 134 -9.67 -0.96 7.80
C SER A 134 -10.27 -1.58 6.54
N ALA A 135 -10.92 -0.75 5.70
CA ALA A 135 -11.64 -1.18 4.52
C ALA A 135 -11.56 -0.11 3.43
N LEU A 136 -11.43 -0.55 2.17
CA LEU A 136 -11.44 0.38 1.04
C LEU A 136 -12.84 0.92 0.77
N GLU A 137 -12.91 2.20 0.43
CA GLU A 137 -14.12 2.81 -0.06
C GLU A 137 -14.43 2.30 -1.47
N CYS A 138 -15.67 1.88 -1.69
CA CYS A 138 -16.14 1.48 -3.01
C CYS A 138 -16.79 2.66 -3.72
N LEU A 139 -16.49 2.82 -5.01
CA LEU A 139 -17.16 3.81 -5.85
C LEU A 139 -18.67 3.50 -5.92
N LYS A 140 -19.52 4.50 -5.74
CA LYS A 140 -20.97 4.36 -5.87
C LYS A 140 -21.33 4.20 -7.34
N LEU A 141 -21.63 2.97 -7.75
CA LEU A 141 -22.09 2.61 -9.10
C LEU A 141 -23.39 1.84 -9.02
N ARG A 142 -24.24 2.01 -10.04
CA ARG A 142 -25.42 1.14 -10.22
C ARG A 142 -24.98 -0.31 -10.36
N LYS A 143 -25.74 -1.23 -9.79
CA LYS A 143 -25.41 -2.67 -9.82
C LYS A 143 -25.20 -3.20 -11.24
N ALA A 144 -26.01 -2.75 -12.20
CA ALA A 144 -25.89 -3.14 -13.59
C ALA A 144 -24.53 -2.79 -14.18
N HIS A 145 -24.06 -1.56 -14.01
CA HIS A 145 -22.75 -1.10 -14.52
C HIS A 145 -21.59 -1.88 -13.88
N ARG A 146 -21.63 -2.09 -12.56
CA ARG A 146 -20.63 -2.91 -11.88
C ARG A 146 -20.60 -4.35 -12.39
N GLN A 147 -21.76 -4.92 -12.69
CA GLN A 147 -21.85 -6.27 -13.28
C GLN A 147 -21.22 -6.33 -14.68
N VAL A 148 -21.45 -5.30 -15.52
CA VAL A 148 -20.83 -5.24 -16.83
C VAL A 148 -19.30 -5.23 -16.70
N ILE A 149 -18.73 -4.36 -15.85
CA ILE A 149 -17.27 -4.28 -15.61
C ILE A 149 -16.74 -5.62 -15.09
N ASN A 150 -17.41 -6.23 -14.13
CA ASN A 150 -17.03 -7.55 -13.60
C ASN A 150 -17.02 -8.64 -14.69
N ASN A 151 -18.05 -8.65 -15.54
CA ASN A 151 -18.16 -9.63 -16.63
C ASN A 151 -17.06 -9.44 -17.67
N ILE A 152 -16.70 -8.19 -18.00
CA ILE A 152 -15.61 -7.89 -18.92
C ILE A 152 -14.28 -8.40 -18.36
N LEU A 153 -14.00 -8.11 -17.07
CA LEU A 153 -12.80 -8.60 -16.38
C LEU A 153 -12.72 -10.12 -16.36
N LEU A 154 -13.83 -10.80 -16.10
CA LEU A 154 -13.88 -12.26 -16.04
C LEU A 154 -13.75 -12.90 -17.42
N LYS A 155 -14.39 -12.33 -18.46
CA LYS A 155 -14.36 -12.86 -19.83
C LYS A 155 -12.96 -12.78 -20.45
N ASN A 156 -12.23 -11.71 -20.15
CA ASN A 156 -10.89 -11.46 -20.70
C ASN A 156 -9.76 -11.90 -19.76
N ARG A 157 -10.07 -12.68 -18.73
CA ARG A 157 -9.10 -13.08 -17.72
C ARG A 157 -7.95 -13.87 -18.32
N ALA A 158 -6.71 -13.38 -18.07
CA ALA A 158 -5.49 -14.13 -18.39
C ALA A 158 -5.33 -15.35 -17.46
N GLU A 159 -4.72 -16.43 -17.96
CA GLU A 159 -4.54 -17.68 -17.19
C GLU A 159 -3.72 -17.47 -15.91
N ASN A 160 -2.67 -16.65 -16.00
CA ASN A 160 -1.75 -16.36 -14.90
C ASN A 160 -2.25 -15.23 -13.98
N LEU A 161 -3.46 -14.68 -14.21
CA LEU A 161 -4.01 -13.64 -13.35
C LEU A 161 -4.43 -14.20 -11.99
N LEU A 162 -3.81 -13.68 -10.95
CA LEU A 162 -4.22 -13.96 -9.56
C LEU A 162 -5.32 -13.01 -9.12
N TYR A 163 -5.09 -11.69 -9.23
CA TYR A 163 -6.06 -10.66 -8.86
C TYR A 163 -6.16 -9.61 -9.96
N GLY A 164 -7.37 -9.14 -10.24
CA GLY A 164 -7.63 -8.00 -11.10
C GLY A 164 -8.49 -6.98 -10.37
N LEU A 165 -8.06 -5.72 -10.33
CA LEU A 165 -8.74 -4.62 -9.66
C LEU A 165 -8.93 -3.47 -10.64
N VAL A 166 -10.05 -2.79 -10.52
CA VAL A 166 -10.29 -1.50 -11.17
C VAL A 166 -10.61 -0.49 -10.08
N ALA A 167 -9.93 0.62 -10.12
CA ALA A 167 -10.11 1.74 -9.19
C ALA A 167 -10.30 3.05 -9.96
N ALA A 168 -11.11 3.94 -9.45
CA ALA A 168 -11.33 5.28 -10.00
C ALA A 168 -11.40 6.29 -8.86
N GLY A 169 -10.66 7.38 -8.97
CA GLY A 169 -10.59 8.42 -7.93
C GLY A 169 -10.22 7.86 -6.56
N GLY A 170 -9.26 6.95 -6.46
CA GLY A 170 -8.87 6.32 -5.21
C GLY A 170 -9.88 5.35 -4.60
N ARG A 171 -11.00 5.04 -5.29
CA ARG A 171 -12.07 4.15 -4.83
C ARG A 171 -12.13 2.88 -5.64
N LEU A 172 -12.49 1.78 -4.98
CA LEU A 172 -12.59 0.48 -5.61
C LEU A 172 -13.86 0.38 -6.47
N VAL A 173 -13.69 0.07 -7.76
CA VAL A 173 -14.78 -0.17 -8.69
C VAL A 173 -15.14 -1.65 -8.77
N SER A 174 -14.16 -2.50 -9.01
CA SER A 174 -14.36 -3.92 -9.27
C SER A 174 -13.16 -4.75 -8.83
N VAL A 175 -13.40 -5.98 -8.40
CA VAL A 175 -12.36 -6.95 -8.02
C VAL A 175 -12.68 -8.31 -8.63
N VAL A 176 -11.70 -8.85 -9.37
CA VAL A 176 -11.71 -10.27 -9.76
C VAL A 176 -10.64 -10.99 -8.95
N ARG A 177 -11.00 -12.12 -8.38
CA ARG A 177 -10.17 -12.91 -7.49
C ARG A 177 -10.41 -14.40 -7.66
N PRO A 178 -9.47 -15.28 -7.27
CA PRO A 178 -9.72 -16.72 -7.17
C PRO A 178 -10.81 -17.02 -6.15
N LYS A 179 -11.58 -18.08 -6.38
CA LYS A 179 -12.67 -18.49 -5.44
C LYS A 179 -12.15 -18.82 -4.03
N LYS A 180 -10.92 -19.34 -3.94
CA LYS A 180 -10.31 -19.82 -2.68
C LYS A 180 -9.58 -18.77 -1.88
N HIS A 181 -9.20 -17.64 -2.50
CA HIS A 181 -8.34 -16.63 -1.88
C HIS A 181 -8.95 -15.24 -2.04
N SER A 182 -9.21 -14.57 -0.93
CA SER A 182 -9.54 -13.14 -0.92
C SER A 182 -8.29 -12.33 -0.59
N LEU A 183 -8.18 -11.14 -1.18
CA LEU A 183 -7.19 -10.16 -0.73
C LEU A 183 -7.54 -9.70 0.68
N HIS A 184 -6.54 -9.67 1.54
CA HIS A 184 -6.68 -9.11 2.89
C HIS A 184 -6.92 -7.60 2.79
N PRO A 185 -7.80 -6.99 3.60
CA PRO A 185 -8.05 -5.54 3.56
C PRO A 185 -6.79 -4.69 3.71
N GLY A 186 -5.85 -5.11 4.58
CA GLY A 186 -4.55 -4.45 4.73
C GLY A 186 -3.72 -4.47 3.45
N ASP A 187 -3.68 -5.60 2.72
CA ASP A 187 -2.97 -5.68 1.43
C ASP A 187 -3.60 -4.77 0.38
N LEU A 188 -4.94 -4.68 0.35
CA LEU A 188 -5.65 -3.74 -0.53
C LEU A 188 -5.27 -2.29 -0.21
N GLN A 189 -5.21 -1.93 1.07
CA GLN A 189 -4.79 -0.59 1.49
C GLN A 189 -3.35 -0.28 1.05
N LEU A 190 -2.43 -1.24 1.19
CA LEU A 190 -1.05 -1.11 0.72
C LEU A 190 -0.98 -0.90 -0.79
N LEU A 191 -1.72 -1.70 -1.57
CA LEU A 191 -1.77 -1.56 -3.01
C LEU A 191 -2.27 -0.18 -3.43
N PHE A 192 -3.35 0.31 -2.81
CA PHE A 192 -3.88 1.64 -3.11
C PHE A 192 -2.89 2.75 -2.73
N ASN A 193 -2.22 2.64 -1.59
CA ASN A 193 -1.17 3.58 -1.20
C ASN A 193 -0.03 3.59 -2.23
N MET A 194 0.42 2.42 -2.70
CA MET A 194 1.46 2.32 -3.72
C MET A 194 1.03 2.91 -5.07
N ILE A 195 -0.21 2.66 -5.50
CA ILE A 195 -0.71 3.09 -6.80
C ILE A 195 -0.93 4.60 -6.83
N PHE A 196 -1.53 5.16 -5.78
CA PHE A 196 -1.97 6.55 -5.78
C PHE A 196 -0.99 7.53 -5.12
N GLU A 197 0.01 7.05 -4.36
CA GLU A 197 0.96 7.90 -3.65
C GLU A 197 2.42 7.74 -4.11
N ALA A 198 2.76 6.67 -4.86
CA ALA A 198 4.10 6.52 -5.40
C ALA A 198 4.30 7.34 -6.66
N ASP A 199 5.14 8.38 -6.59
CA ASP A 199 5.45 9.24 -7.74
C ASP A 199 6.00 8.43 -8.94
N GLY A 200 6.83 7.41 -8.67
CA GLY A 200 7.40 6.55 -9.70
C GLY A 200 6.37 5.69 -10.46
N VAL A 201 5.22 5.39 -9.87
CA VAL A 201 4.15 4.64 -10.53
C VAL A 201 3.37 5.54 -11.48
N LYS A 202 3.22 6.81 -11.14
CA LYS A 202 2.56 7.83 -11.97
C LYS A 202 3.45 8.31 -13.10
N ALA A 203 4.75 8.49 -12.84
CA ALA A 203 5.73 8.98 -13.81
C ALA A 203 6.14 7.94 -14.88
N GLY A 204 5.70 6.70 -14.77
CA GLY A 204 6.08 5.59 -15.68
C GLY A 204 5.38 5.57 -17.04
N GLY A 205 4.86 6.70 -17.55
CA GLY A 205 4.23 6.76 -18.90
C GLY A 205 2.91 5.97 -18.98
N GLY A 206 2.18 5.86 -17.87
CA GLY A 206 0.87 5.23 -17.78
C GLY A 206 0.86 3.73 -17.56
N GLU A 207 1.99 3.03 -17.68
CA GLU A 207 2.13 1.59 -17.41
C GLU A 207 3.31 1.30 -16.48
N SER A 208 3.12 0.46 -15.49
CA SER A 208 4.18 0.06 -14.56
C SER A 208 4.13 -1.42 -14.24
N TRP A 209 5.30 -2.05 -14.12
CA TRP A 209 5.46 -3.44 -13.70
C TRP A 209 6.31 -3.50 -12.43
N ILE A 210 5.70 -3.86 -11.32
CA ILE A 210 6.28 -3.67 -9.99
C ILE A 210 6.22 -4.97 -9.20
N PRO A 211 7.35 -5.48 -8.68
CA PRO A 211 7.32 -6.54 -7.70
C PRO A 211 6.76 -6.00 -6.38
N VAL A 212 5.76 -6.68 -5.82
CA VAL A 212 5.11 -6.33 -4.56
C VAL A 212 4.93 -7.57 -3.70
N CYS A 213 5.26 -7.48 -2.44
CA CYS A 213 4.87 -8.49 -1.48
C CYS A 213 3.53 -8.07 -0.85
N LEU A 214 2.61 -9.03 -0.75
CA LEU A 214 1.33 -8.86 -0.06
C LEU A 214 1.38 -9.65 1.26
N PRO A 215 1.78 -9.01 2.38
CA PRO A 215 2.07 -9.74 3.61
C PRO A 215 0.86 -10.45 4.23
N GLY A 216 -0.35 -9.94 4.01
CA GLY A 216 -1.59 -10.59 4.44
C GLY A 216 -1.93 -11.85 3.62
N PHE A 217 -1.42 -11.95 2.39
CA PHE A 217 -1.53 -13.12 1.54
C PHE A 217 -0.33 -14.07 1.75
N ASN A 218 0.89 -13.57 1.54
CA ASN A 218 2.13 -14.30 1.73
C ASN A 218 3.30 -13.33 1.94
N SER A 219 3.86 -13.30 3.14
CA SER A 219 4.98 -12.43 3.49
C SER A 219 6.34 -12.91 2.98
N SER A 220 6.40 -14.11 2.37
CA SER A 220 7.66 -14.77 2.02
C SER A 220 8.08 -14.62 0.56
N GLY A 221 7.20 -14.11 -0.31
CA GLY A 221 7.46 -14.04 -1.74
C GLY A 221 6.89 -12.79 -2.38
N TYR A 222 7.42 -12.46 -3.57
CA TYR A 222 6.88 -11.39 -4.39
C TYR A 222 5.79 -11.91 -5.34
N LEU A 223 4.81 -11.07 -5.54
CA LEU A 223 3.90 -11.07 -6.66
C LEU A 223 4.30 -9.94 -7.61
N TYR A 224 3.79 -9.96 -8.81
CA TYR A 224 4.09 -8.96 -9.82
C TYR A 224 2.82 -8.22 -10.18
N MET A 225 2.85 -6.91 -9.97
CA MET A 225 1.74 -6.01 -10.19
C MET A 225 1.94 -5.21 -11.47
N TYR A 226 1.02 -5.37 -12.41
CA TYR A 226 0.86 -4.50 -13.56
C TYR A 226 -0.14 -3.41 -13.23
N VAL A 227 0.25 -2.16 -13.40
CA VAL A 227 -0.61 -0.99 -13.19
C VAL A 227 -0.68 -0.20 -14.48
N SER A 228 -1.87 0.17 -14.89
CA SER A 228 -2.09 1.09 -16.00
C SER A 228 -3.15 2.12 -15.62
N PHE A 229 -2.84 3.38 -15.86
CA PHE A 229 -3.79 4.48 -15.74
C PHE A 229 -4.42 4.76 -17.11
N ILE A 230 -5.71 5.06 -17.12
CA ILE A 230 -6.49 5.35 -18.30
C ILE A 230 -7.17 6.70 -18.08
N ASP A 231 -7.03 7.59 -19.05
CA ASP A 231 -7.85 8.78 -19.17
C ASP A 231 -9.12 8.42 -19.94
N LEU A 232 -10.28 8.64 -19.34
CA LEU A 232 -11.56 8.38 -19.99
C LEU A 232 -11.98 9.51 -20.95
N ASN A 233 -11.33 10.65 -20.86
CA ASN A 233 -11.62 11.83 -21.71
C ASN A 233 -10.85 11.80 -23.03
N ASP A 234 -9.90 10.89 -23.20
CA ASP A 234 -9.14 10.76 -24.43
C ASP A 234 -9.82 9.74 -25.35
N GLU A 235 -10.45 10.21 -26.44
CA GLU A 235 -11.18 9.38 -27.43
C GLU A 235 -10.31 8.28 -28.06
N SER A 236 -8.98 8.38 -27.94
CA SER A 236 -8.01 7.41 -28.48
C SER A 236 -7.62 6.29 -27.51
N GLY A 237 -8.09 6.30 -26.25
CA GLY A 237 -7.67 5.34 -25.23
C GLY A 237 -6.18 5.45 -24.89
N GLY A 238 -5.61 6.63 -25.10
CA GLY A 238 -4.20 6.92 -24.90
C GLY A 238 -3.78 6.79 -23.43
N VAL A 239 -2.51 6.50 -23.26
CA VAL A 239 -1.84 6.48 -21.96
C VAL A 239 -1.66 7.92 -21.50
N ILE A 240 -2.04 8.23 -20.27
CA ILE A 240 -1.87 9.57 -19.67
C ILE A 240 -0.39 9.94 -19.68
N THR A 241 -0.06 11.03 -20.35
CA THR A 241 1.23 11.70 -20.26
C THR A 241 1.13 12.87 -19.28
N ASP A 242 1.97 12.90 -18.39
CA ASP A 242 2.37 13.59 -17.17
C ASP A 242 1.76 14.93 -16.69
N ASP A 243 0.89 15.68 -17.36
CA ASP A 243 0.78 17.07 -16.86
C ASP A 243 -0.62 17.69 -16.60
N ASP A 244 -1.75 17.11 -16.99
CA ASP A 244 -2.98 17.91 -17.04
C ASP A 244 -4.26 17.35 -16.39
N THR A 245 -4.28 16.14 -15.81
CA THR A 245 -5.53 15.64 -15.19
C THR A 245 -5.55 15.78 -13.66
N PRO A 246 -6.65 16.30 -13.08
CA PRO A 246 -6.86 16.23 -11.64
C PRO A 246 -6.77 14.78 -11.17
N LYS A 247 -6.05 14.52 -10.09
CA LYS A 247 -5.83 13.19 -9.49
C LYS A 247 -7.12 12.37 -9.24
N ASP A 248 -8.27 13.00 -9.28
CA ASP A 248 -9.58 12.41 -8.97
C ASP A 248 -10.30 11.76 -10.17
N GLU A 249 -9.85 11.95 -11.41
CA GLU A 249 -10.54 11.45 -12.61
C GLU A 249 -9.87 10.24 -13.27
N SER A 250 -8.67 9.86 -12.84
CA SER A 250 -7.96 8.73 -13.44
C SER A 250 -8.53 7.37 -13.02
N VAL A 251 -8.67 6.47 -14.00
CA VAL A 251 -9.00 5.07 -13.77
C VAL A 251 -7.74 4.23 -13.78
N ALA A 252 -7.49 3.50 -12.70
CA ALA A 252 -6.38 2.56 -12.60
C ALA A 252 -6.87 1.13 -12.81
N ILE A 253 -6.24 0.41 -13.74
CA ILE A 253 -6.34 -1.05 -13.89
C ILE A 253 -5.12 -1.66 -13.23
N VAL A 254 -5.36 -2.58 -12.31
CA VAL A 254 -4.32 -3.27 -11.53
C VAL A 254 -4.49 -4.77 -11.70
N LEU A 255 -3.48 -5.41 -12.28
CA LEU A 255 -3.48 -6.84 -12.54
C LEU A 255 -2.29 -7.47 -11.81
N ILE A 256 -2.53 -8.50 -11.01
CA ILE A 256 -1.50 -9.12 -10.17
C ILE A 256 -1.33 -10.59 -10.58
N SER A 257 -0.08 -10.98 -10.83
CA SER A 257 0.31 -12.34 -11.15
C SER A 257 1.38 -12.86 -10.19
N ALA A 258 1.45 -14.17 -10.03
CA ALA A 258 2.56 -14.84 -9.35
C ALA A 258 3.78 -15.07 -10.27
N ASP A 259 3.58 -14.94 -11.57
CA ASP A 259 4.60 -15.19 -12.58
C ASP A 259 5.17 -13.86 -13.13
N LYS A 260 6.50 -13.70 -13.02
CA LYS A 260 7.20 -12.50 -13.48
C LYS A 260 7.20 -12.32 -15.00
N GLU A 261 7.01 -13.39 -15.76
CA GLU A 261 7.01 -13.38 -17.22
C GLU A 261 5.62 -13.04 -17.80
N SER A 262 4.61 -12.80 -16.95
CA SER A 262 3.23 -12.55 -17.37
C SER A 262 2.97 -11.13 -17.91
N PHE A 263 3.97 -10.26 -17.97
CA PHE A 263 3.77 -8.84 -18.35
C PHE A 263 2.96 -8.67 -19.63
N PHE A 264 3.37 -9.31 -20.72
CA PHE A 264 2.71 -9.15 -22.02
C PHE A 264 1.28 -9.71 -22.03
N GLN A 265 1.03 -10.81 -21.30
CA GLN A 265 -0.32 -11.37 -21.18
C GLN A 265 -1.26 -10.43 -20.43
N LEU A 266 -0.77 -9.78 -19.38
CA LEU A 266 -1.54 -8.81 -18.61
C LEU A 266 -1.74 -7.51 -19.38
N GLN A 267 -0.75 -7.07 -20.17
CA GLN A 267 -0.88 -5.93 -21.08
C GLN A 267 -1.95 -6.20 -22.16
N GLU A 268 -1.95 -7.38 -22.76
CA GLU A 268 -2.98 -7.76 -23.72
C GLU A 268 -4.38 -7.78 -23.10
N MET A 269 -4.49 -8.32 -21.86
CA MET A 269 -5.72 -8.28 -21.09
C MET A 269 -6.19 -6.82 -20.87
N ARG A 270 -5.26 -5.94 -20.46
CA ARG A 270 -5.57 -4.51 -20.27
C ARG A 270 -6.08 -3.87 -21.56
N ASN A 271 -5.44 -4.13 -22.70
CA ASN A 271 -5.86 -3.56 -23.98
C ASN A 271 -7.29 -3.99 -24.34
N LYS A 272 -7.61 -5.28 -24.19
CA LYS A 272 -8.98 -5.80 -24.39
C LYS A 272 -9.99 -5.17 -23.42
N LEU A 273 -9.59 -4.89 -22.17
CA LEU A 273 -10.45 -4.21 -21.19
C LEU A 273 -10.75 -2.77 -21.63
N VAL A 274 -9.75 -2.05 -22.09
CA VAL A 274 -9.90 -0.66 -22.57
C VAL A 274 -10.80 -0.60 -23.78
N GLU A 275 -10.57 -1.43 -24.80
CA GLU A 275 -11.41 -1.51 -26.01
C GLU A 275 -12.89 -1.74 -25.69
N VAL A 276 -13.18 -2.68 -24.80
CA VAL A 276 -14.58 -3.00 -24.43
C VAL A 276 -15.17 -1.91 -23.55
N CYS A 277 -14.39 -1.30 -22.65
CA CYS A 277 -14.87 -0.20 -21.82
C CYS A 277 -15.20 1.04 -22.66
N THR A 278 -14.34 1.44 -23.59
CA THR A 278 -14.59 2.56 -24.51
C THR A 278 -15.80 2.31 -25.39
N CYS A 279 -15.92 1.12 -26.00
CA CYS A 279 -17.11 0.74 -26.78
C CYS A 279 -18.40 0.78 -25.95
N THR A 280 -18.36 0.31 -24.69
CA THR A 280 -19.54 0.29 -23.82
C THR A 280 -19.95 1.69 -23.39
N MET A 281 -19.00 2.57 -23.17
CA MET A 281 -19.25 3.98 -22.81
C MET A 281 -19.84 4.75 -24.00
N HIS A 282 -19.33 4.54 -25.21
CA HIS A 282 -19.84 5.16 -26.44
C HIS A 282 -21.32 4.78 -26.70
N LEU A 283 -21.66 3.50 -26.60
CA LEU A 283 -23.04 3.00 -26.74
C LEU A 283 -23.98 3.55 -25.66
N TYR A 284 -23.43 3.90 -24.48
CA TYR A 284 -24.24 4.46 -23.40
C TYR A 284 -24.54 5.95 -23.62
N TYR A 285 -23.58 6.72 -24.13
CA TYR A 285 -23.82 8.13 -24.47
C TYR A 285 -24.78 8.27 -25.65
N GLU A 286 -24.67 7.42 -26.68
CA GLU A 286 -25.63 7.40 -27.83
C GLU A 286 -27.05 6.99 -27.41
N SER A 287 -27.24 6.30 -26.29
CA SER A 287 -28.57 5.92 -25.80
C SER A 287 -29.22 6.95 -24.88
N LEU A 288 -28.56 8.07 -24.60
CA LEU A 288 -29.06 9.17 -23.77
C LEU A 288 -29.54 10.37 -24.58
N ASP A 289 -29.29 10.38 -25.93
CA ASP A 289 -29.88 11.28 -26.93
C ASP A 289 -31.12 10.60 -27.55
#